data_7fa29053dd787e069fb4ccfc17f71923
#
_entry.id   7fa29053dd787e069fb4ccfc17f71923
#
_cell.length_a   1.000
_cell.length_b   1.000
_cell.length_c   1.000
_cell.angle_alpha   90.00
_cell.angle_beta   90.00
_cell.angle_gamma   90.00
#
_symmetry.space_group_name_H-M   'P 1'
#
loop_
_entity.id
_entity.type
_entity.pdbx_description
1 polymer ?
#
loop_
_entity_poly.entity_id
_entity_poly.type
_entity_poly.pdbx_seq_one_letter_code
_entity_poly.pdbx_strand_id
1 'polypeptide(L)'
;MQYKNKKNLYNILFITILLGFIISLAGCDWLSSGLLNIFDPQAQIRIKNFDYADDYKNIVTFEVFTINQVEFIGSGFELEYYKGSTKLDSLKSSVGVNFYVAPSSGPGVEGPATTISELYLYTSAVLNYVKTYSAFNEISCDLYVMGTDGAGHDLKIKVASGISALGVDNEAPEAVISVEPESGDCPLTVFFDGSESNDGDGIGIAKYEWNVNISDSTTSFTKTDVSFNYTFSCDLVKDTDEVITVSLTVTDYHGNEGSDTKTIPISNPESSSDGECPL
;
A
#
# COMPACT_ATOMS: atom_id res chain seq x y z
N MET A 1 -22.49 64.86 -46.65
CA MET A 1 -21.79 63.56 -46.44
C MET A 1 -21.20 63.40 -45.01
N GLN A 2 -21.06 64.44 -44.23
CA GLN A 2 -20.49 64.35 -42.88
C GLN A 2 -21.42 63.82 -41.76
N TYR A 3 -22.73 63.82 -41.97
CA TYR A 3 -23.69 63.44 -40.92
C TYR A 3 -23.82 61.92 -40.71
N LYS A 4 -23.54 61.15 -41.77
CA LYS A 4 -23.59 59.67 -41.74
C LYS A 4 -22.40 59.05 -40.95
N ASN A 5 -21.26 59.71 -40.98
CA ASN A 5 -20.04 59.19 -40.27
C ASN A 5 -20.11 59.40 -38.75
N LYS A 6 -20.77 60.45 -38.25
CA LYS A 6 -20.92 60.68 -36.84
C LYS A 6 -21.80 59.60 -36.15
N LYS A 7 -22.90 59.21 -36.83
CA LYS A 7 -23.80 58.18 -36.35
C LYS A 7 -23.13 56.82 -36.23
N ASN A 8 -22.27 56.46 -37.19
CA ASN A 8 -21.49 55.23 -37.14
C ASN A 8 -20.43 55.25 -36.06
N LEU A 9 -19.79 56.38 -35.81
CA LEU A 9 -18.81 56.52 -34.73
C LEU A 9 -19.45 56.40 -33.35
N TYR A 10 -20.64 56.99 -33.12
CA TYR A 10 -21.39 56.84 -31.89
C TYR A 10 -21.89 55.39 -31.68
N ASN A 11 -22.30 54.72 -32.74
CA ASN A 11 -22.71 53.30 -32.68
C ASN A 11 -21.53 52.40 -32.36
N ILE A 12 -20.36 52.64 -32.90
CA ILE A 12 -19.14 51.87 -32.60
C ILE A 12 -18.70 52.14 -31.15
N LEU A 13 -18.71 53.41 -30.72
CA LEU A 13 -18.36 53.76 -29.34
C LEU A 13 -19.36 53.18 -28.35
N PHE A 14 -20.65 53.19 -28.65
CA PHE A 14 -21.70 52.59 -27.82
C PHE A 14 -21.59 51.06 -27.73
N ILE A 15 -21.25 50.39 -28.84
CA ILE A 15 -21.03 48.93 -28.87
C ILE A 15 -19.78 48.57 -28.07
N THR A 16 -18.69 49.35 -28.14
CA THR A 16 -17.49 49.09 -27.35
C THR A 16 -17.69 49.34 -25.85
N ILE A 17 -18.44 50.36 -25.48
CA ILE A 17 -18.81 50.64 -24.06
C ILE A 17 -19.76 49.53 -23.56
N LEU A 18 -20.75 49.13 -24.38
CA LEU A 18 -21.69 48.07 -24.03
C LEU A 18 -20.99 46.70 -23.85
N LEU A 19 -20.03 46.41 -24.75
CA LEU A 19 -19.19 45.21 -24.63
C LEU A 19 -18.34 45.24 -23.37
N GLY A 20 -17.72 46.40 -23.05
CA GLY A 20 -16.96 46.58 -21.82
C GLY A 20 -17.82 46.45 -20.56
N PHE A 21 -19.10 46.92 -20.62
CA PHE A 21 -20.02 46.82 -19.49
C PHE A 21 -20.59 45.43 -19.30
N ILE A 22 -20.83 44.68 -20.41
CA ILE A 22 -21.23 43.26 -20.36
C ILE A 22 -20.11 42.41 -19.78
N ILE A 23 -18.85 42.68 -20.14
CA ILE A 23 -17.68 42.02 -19.58
C ILE A 23 -17.51 42.30 -18.07
N SER A 24 -17.89 43.50 -17.60
CA SER A 24 -17.82 43.88 -16.18
C SER A 24 -19.01 43.36 -15.33
N LEU A 25 -20.14 43.03 -15.94
CA LEU A 25 -21.34 42.53 -15.27
C LEU A 25 -21.47 40.98 -15.32
N ALA A 26 -20.83 40.35 -16.30
CA ALA A 26 -20.65 38.90 -16.26
C ALA A 26 -19.66 38.59 -15.13
N GLY A 27 -20.21 38.21 -13.98
CA GLY A 27 -19.42 37.93 -12.79
C GLY A 27 -18.24 37.00 -13.12
N CYS A 28 -17.22 37.06 -12.27
CA CYS A 28 -15.95 36.35 -12.39
C CYS A 28 -16.01 34.89 -12.87
N ASP A 29 -17.14 34.21 -12.73
CA ASP A 29 -17.28 32.80 -13.11
C ASP A 29 -17.32 32.54 -14.62
N TRP A 30 -17.78 33.48 -15.46
CA TRP A 30 -17.81 33.24 -16.91
C TRP A 30 -16.47 33.57 -17.61
N LEU A 31 -15.70 34.44 -17.01
CA LEU A 31 -14.35 34.81 -17.45
C LEU A 31 -13.31 33.77 -16.99
N SER A 32 -13.57 33.06 -15.85
CA SER A 32 -12.61 32.10 -15.30
C SER A 32 -12.52 30.80 -16.08
N SER A 33 -13.56 30.40 -16.83
CA SER A 33 -13.57 29.09 -17.51
C SER A 33 -13.12 29.07 -18.97
N GLY A 34 -12.92 30.20 -19.62
CA GLY A 34 -12.56 30.21 -21.05
C GLY A 34 -11.56 31.24 -21.50
N LEU A 35 -11.75 32.51 -21.11
CA LEU A 35 -10.90 33.60 -21.61
C LEU A 35 -9.66 33.85 -20.70
N LEU A 36 -9.76 33.60 -19.39
CA LEU A 36 -8.61 33.73 -18.50
C LEU A 36 -7.57 32.62 -18.72
N ASN A 37 -7.99 31.42 -19.15
CA ASN A 37 -7.07 30.36 -19.56
C ASN A 37 -6.16 30.73 -20.75
N ILE A 38 -6.49 31.76 -21.50
CA ILE A 38 -5.63 32.27 -22.60
C ILE A 38 -4.54 33.21 -22.05
N PHE A 39 -4.83 33.95 -20.95
CA PHE A 39 -3.94 34.92 -20.35
C PHE A 39 -3.18 34.42 -19.13
N ASP A 40 -3.69 33.31 -18.49
CA ASP A 40 -3.10 32.66 -17.34
C ASP A 40 -3.31 31.14 -17.44
N PRO A 41 -2.65 30.49 -18.41
CA PRO A 41 -2.85 29.06 -18.66
C PRO A 41 -2.24 28.24 -17.55
N GLN A 42 -3.04 27.37 -16.96
CA GLN A 42 -2.53 26.35 -16.02
C GLN A 42 -1.67 25.31 -16.74
N ALA A 43 -0.71 24.74 -16.05
CA ALA A 43 0.07 23.64 -16.55
C ALA A 43 -0.84 22.44 -16.86
N GLN A 44 -0.65 21.87 -18.05
CA GLN A 44 -1.30 20.65 -18.46
C GLN A 44 -0.25 19.56 -18.47
N ILE A 45 -0.42 18.56 -17.61
CA ILE A 45 0.50 17.43 -17.54
C ILE A 45 -0.13 16.17 -18.11
N ARG A 46 0.72 15.29 -18.62
CA ARG A 46 0.40 13.95 -19.10
C ARG A 46 1.32 12.96 -18.42
N ILE A 47 0.75 11.81 -18.07
CA ILE A 47 1.48 10.69 -17.49
C ILE A 47 1.61 9.61 -18.55
N LYS A 48 2.78 9.02 -18.65
CA LYS A 48 3.07 7.87 -19.53
C LYS A 48 3.97 6.86 -18.83
N ASN A 49 4.12 5.73 -19.47
CA ASN A 49 5.05 4.66 -19.07
C ASN A 49 4.89 4.28 -17.60
N PHE A 50 3.61 4.22 -17.14
CA PHE A 50 3.31 3.74 -15.81
C PHE A 50 3.56 2.24 -15.77
N ASP A 51 4.52 1.84 -14.94
CA ASP A 51 4.92 0.44 -14.77
C ASP A 51 5.32 0.17 -13.31
N TYR A 52 5.35 -1.10 -12.97
CA TYR A 52 5.86 -1.55 -11.68
C TYR A 52 7.35 -1.84 -11.79
N ALA A 53 8.12 -1.32 -10.84
CA ALA A 53 9.57 -1.48 -10.79
C ALA A 53 10.01 -2.76 -10.07
N ASP A 54 9.06 -3.42 -9.40
CA ASP A 54 9.27 -4.65 -8.64
C ASP A 54 8.22 -5.71 -9.01
N ASP A 55 8.55 -6.97 -8.78
CA ASP A 55 7.66 -8.10 -9.03
C ASP A 55 6.44 -8.09 -8.10
N TYR A 56 6.56 -7.45 -6.94
CA TYR A 56 5.53 -7.30 -5.91
C TYR A 56 4.52 -6.18 -6.17
N LYS A 57 4.71 -5.41 -7.26
CA LYS A 57 3.84 -4.29 -7.67
C LYS A 57 3.63 -3.23 -6.57
N ASN A 58 4.59 -3.09 -5.68
CA ASN A 58 4.59 -2.07 -4.63
C ASN A 58 5.32 -0.79 -5.05
N ILE A 59 6.31 -0.92 -5.94
CA ILE A 59 7.10 0.21 -6.42
C ILE A 59 6.67 0.54 -7.84
N VAL A 60 6.30 1.79 -8.07
CA VAL A 60 5.91 2.24 -9.40
C VAL A 60 6.89 3.25 -9.98
N THR A 61 7.01 3.20 -11.30
CA THR A 61 7.69 4.20 -12.11
C THR A 61 6.73 4.78 -13.13
N PHE A 62 6.91 6.04 -13.48
CA PHE A 62 6.17 6.68 -14.56
C PHE A 62 6.87 7.96 -15.01
N GLU A 63 6.45 8.47 -16.13
CA GLU A 63 6.97 9.70 -16.70
C GLU A 63 5.91 10.79 -16.69
N VAL A 64 6.33 12.01 -16.32
CA VAL A 64 5.51 13.20 -16.29
C VAL A 64 5.98 14.17 -17.37
N PHE A 65 5.06 14.66 -18.19
CA PHE A 65 5.31 15.62 -19.26
C PHE A 65 4.36 16.79 -19.13
N THR A 66 4.80 17.99 -19.49
CA THR A 66 3.89 19.08 -19.84
C THR A 66 3.46 18.93 -21.32
N ILE A 67 2.22 19.29 -21.62
CA ILE A 67 1.69 19.31 -23.00
C ILE A 67 1.31 20.73 -23.45
N ASN A 68 1.65 21.71 -22.65
CA ASN A 68 1.57 23.14 -22.97
C ASN A 68 2.85 23.86 -22.51
N GLN A 69 2.96 25.12 -22.85
CA GLN A 69 4.16 25.94 -22.60
C GLN A 69 4.24 26.43 -21.15
N VAL A 70 3.65 25.71 -20.20
CA VAL A 70 3.67 26.03 -18.76
C VAL A 70 4.41 24.93 -18.02
N GLU A 71 5.38 25.34 -17.22
CA GLU A 71 6.12 24.42 -16.35
C GLU A 71 5.27 23.91 -15.19
N PHE A 72 5.64 22.74 -14.66
CA PHE A 72 5.04 22.18 -13.46
C PHE A 72 6.12 21.88 -12.42
N ILE A 73 5.88 22.32 -11.20
CA ILE A 73 6.75 22.11 -10.05
C ILE A 73 6.04 21.14 -9.11
N GLY A 74 6.42 19.87 -9.18
CA GLY A 74 5.87 18.84 -8.31
C GLY A 74 6.32 19.02 -6.85
N SER A 75 5.40 18.90 -5.92
CA SER A 75 5.63 18.95 -4.46
C SER A 75 5.47 17.59 -3.79
N GLY A 76 4.97 16.60 -4.51
CA GLY A 76 4.80 15.25 -3.99
C GLY A 76 3.66 14.46 -4.61
N PHE A 77 3.32 13.40 -3.91
CA PHE A 77 2.29 12.45 -4.29
C PHE A 77 1.30 12.26 -3.15
N GLU A 78 0.03 12.00 -3.51
CA GLU A 78 -1.01 11.62 -2.57
C GLU A 78 -1.57 10.26 -2.99
N LEU A 79 -1.70 9.37 -2.01
CA LEU A 79 -2.25 8.03 -2.15
C LEU A 79 -3.58 7.97 -1.39
N GLU A 80 -4.64 7.61 -2.08
CA GLU A 80 -5.96 7.41 -1.51
C GLU A 80 -6.37 5.95 -1.66
N TYR A 81 -6.73 5.29 -0.56
CA TYR A 81 -7.03 3.86 -0.55
C TYR A 81 -8.53 3.61 -0.43
N TYR A 82 -8.97 2.51 -1.05
CA TYR A 82 -10.38 2.12 -1.10
C TYR A 82 -10.51 0.62 -0.83
N LYS A 83 -11.58 0.23 -0.11
CA LYS A 83 -12.05 -1.14 -0.04
C LYS A 83 -13.35 -1.23 -0.83
N GLY A 84 -13.30 -1.85 -2.00
CA GLY A 84 -14.36 -1.74 -2.99
C GLY A 84 -14.62 -0.29 -3.37
N SER A 85 -15.81 0.23 -3.12
CA SER A 85 -16.16 1.64 -3.36
C SER A 85 -15.98 2.56 -2.13
N THR A 86 -15.58 2.01 -0.99
CA THR A 86 -15.47 2.75 0.27
C THR A 86 -14.06 3.31 0.43
N LYS A 87 -13.96 4.64 0.54
CA LYS A 87 -12.68 5.31 0.80
C LYS A 87 -12.22 5.06 2.24
N LEU A 88 -10.95 4.74 2.39
CA LEU A 88 -10.28 4.50 3.67
C LEU A 88 -9.48 5.75 4.08
N ASP A 89 -10.17 6.79 4.54
CA ASP A 89 -9.55 8.10 4.84
C ASP A 89 -8.44 8.01 5.90
N SER A 90 -8.50 7.02 6.80
CA SER A 90 -7.46 6.79 7.81
C SER A 90 -6.14 6.27 7.23
N LEU A 91 -6.16 5.76 5.99
CA LEU A 91 -4.96 5.24 5.30
C LEU A 91 -4.38 6.22 4.30
N LYS A 92 -5.07 7.34 4.04
CA LYS A 92 -4.57 8.37 3.13
C LYS A 92 -3.12 8.74 3.48
N SER A 93 -2.26 8.74 2.47
CA SER A 93 -0.84 9.03 2.63
C SER A 93 -0.38 10.11 1.67
N SER A 94 0.64 10.86 2.08
CA SER A 94 1.29 11.88 1.26
C SER A 94 2.80 11.69 1.31
N VAL A 95 3.44 11.68 0.15
CA VAL A 95 4.89 11.59 0.01
C VAL A 95 5.40 12.90 -0.57
N GLY A 96 6.15 13.66 0.21
CA GLY A 96 6.78 14.90 -0.24
C GLY A 96 8.02 14.61 -1.09
N VAL A 97 7.99 14.97 -2.36
CA VAL A 97 9.13 14.88 -3.28
C VAL A 97 9.08 16.07 -4.21
N ASN A 98 10.14 16.87 -4.24
CA ASN A 98 10.22 18.00 -5.17
C ASN A 98 10.81 17.54 -6.52
N PHE A 99 10.12 17.85 -7.60
CA PHE A 99 10.59 17.60 -8.95
C PHE A 99 10.11 18.69 -9.92
N TYR A 100 10.79 18.81 -11.04
CA TYR A 100 10.51 19.84 -12.04
C TYR A 100 10.17 19.19 -13.38
N VAL A 101 9.09 19.63 -14.01
CA VAL A 101 8.70 19.23 -15.36
C VAL A 101 8.77 20.44 -16.26
N ALA A 102 9.70 20.41 -17.20
CA ALA A 102 9.95 21.51 -18.11
C ALA A 102 8.75 21.77 -19.04
N PRO A 103 8.50 23.03 -19.43
CA PRO A 103 7.44 23.36 -20.37
C PRO A 103 7.69 22.73 -21.75
N SER A 104 6.61 22.43 -22.46
CA SER A 104 6.73 21.95 -23.85
C SER A 104 7.19 23.09 -24.78
N SER A 105 7.74 22.72 -25.93
CA SER A 105 8.18 23.68 -26.95
C SER A 105 7.02 24.33 -27.72
N GLY A 106 5.80 23.79 -27.60
CA GLY A 106 4.63 24.30 -28.30
C GLY A 106 3.33 23.59 -27.90
N PRO A 107 2.17 24.15 -28.26
CA PRO A 107 0.87 23.57 -27.94
C PRO A 107 0.72 22.16 -28.55
N GLY A 108 0.31 21.19 -27.70
CA GLY A 108 0.10 19.79 -28.13
C GLY A 108 1.36 18.98 -28.37
N VAL A 109 2.55 19.58 -28.19
CA VAL A 109 3.84 18.89 -28.20
C VAL A 109 4.17 18.48 -26.76
N GLU A 110 4.68 17.28 -26.55
CA GLU A 110 5.17 16.86 -25.24
C GLU A 110 6.49 17.52 -24.91
N GLY A 111 6.60 18.05 -23.70
CA GLY A 111 7.85 18.57 -23.15
C GLY A 111 8.83 17.44 -22.82
N PRO A 112 10.00 17.78 -22.31
CA PRO A 112 10.94 16.79 -21.78
C PRO A 112 10.30 15.95 -20.67
N ALA A 113 10.59 14.64 -20.65
CA ALA A 113 10.14 13.73 -19.63
C ALA A 113 10.84 14.02 -18.30
N THR A 114 10.07 13.97 -17.22
CA THR A 114 10.61 13.82 -15.87
C THR A 114 10.21 12.46 -15.35
N THR A 115 11.18 11.58 -15.11
CA THR A 115 10.93 10.22 -14.62
C THR A 115 10.78 10.25 -13.11
N ILE A 116 9.70 9.68 -12.63
CA ILE A 116 9.47 9.37 -11.22
C ILE A 116 9.77 7.87 -11.06
N SER A 117 10.66 7.55 -10.15
CA SER A 117 11.06 6.18 -9.84
C SER A 117 10.91 5.92 -8.34
N GLU A 118 10.77 4.65 -8.00
CA GLU A 118 10.75 4.17 -6.61
C GLU A 118 9.66 4.80 -5.72
N LEU A 119 8.49 5.08 -6.28
CA LEU A 119 7.34 5.50 -5.48
C LEU A 119 6.64 4.26 -4.90
N TYR A 120 6.67 4.12 -3.58
CA TYR A 120 6.00 3.03 -2.87
C TYR A 120 4.50 3.30 -2.77
N LEU A 121 3.70 2.30 -3.20
CA LEU A 121 2.23 2.36 -3.12
C LEU A 121 1.70 1.96 -1.74
N TYR A 122 2.48 1.18 -0.96
CA TYR A 122 2.07 0.71 0.36
C TYR A 122 2.86 1.38 1.46
N THR A 123 2.12 1.98 2.38
CA THR A 123 2.66 2.49 3.64
C THR A 123 2.52 1.43 4.72
N SER A 124 3.31 1.54 5.78
CA SER A 124 3.16 0.69 6.97
C SER A 124 1.73 0.73 7.57
N ALA A 125 1.00 1.83 7.38
CA ALA A 125 -0.39 1.93 7.82
C ALA A 125 -1.31 1.00 7.02
N VAL A 126 -1.12 0.89 5.70
CA VAL A 126 -1.86 -0.03 4.83
C VAL A 126 -1.53 -1.47 5.20
N LEU A 127 -0.24 -1.79 5.37
CA LEU A 127 0.21 -3.13 5.77
C LEU A 127 -0.41 -3.55 7.11
N ASN A 128 -0.43 -2.65 8.10
CA ASN A 128 -1.06 -2.93 9.40
C ASN A 128 -2.58 -3.08 9.31
N TYR A 129 -3.22 -2.28 8.45
CA TYR A 129 -4.66 -2.40 8.21
C TYR A 129 -5.00 -3.79 7.66
N VAL A 130 -4.24 -4.26 6.70
CA VAL A 130 -4.44 -5.57 6.11
C VAL A 130 -4.21 -6.70 7.11
N LYS A 131 -3.14 -6.64 7.91
CA LYS A 131 -2.93 -7.60 9.02
C LYS A 131 -4.14 -7.76 9.92
N THR A 132 -4.86 -6.66 10.16
CA THR A 132 -5.99 -6.64 11.11
C THR A 132 -7.31 -7.06 10.48
N TYR A 133 -7.55 -6.70 9.23
CA TYR A 133 -8.86 -6.79 8.58
C TYR A 133 -8.91 -7.77 7.41
N SER A 134 -7.81 -8.46 7.13
CA SER A 134 -7.58 -9.50 6.10
C SER A 134 -8.31 -9.31 4.77
N ALA A 135 -7.61 -9.11 3.76
CA ALA A 135 -7.75 -9.36 2.32
C ALA A 135 -7.18 -8.19 1.50
N PHE A 136 -5.95 -8.36 1.07
CA PHE A 136 -5.25 -7.39 0.24
C PHE A 136 -5.87 -7.18 -1.13
N ASN A 137 -6.41 -8.25 -1.72
CA ASN A 137 -7.06 -8.22 -3.03
C ASN A 137 -8.29 -7.29 -3.08
N GLU A 138 -8.77 -6.80 -1.92
CA GLU A 138 -9.91 -5.89 -1.82
C GLU A 138 -9.52 -4.41 -1.74
N ILE A 139 -8.22 -4.11 -1.59
CA ILE A 139 -7.76 -2.73 -1.44
C ILE A 139 -7.20 -2.23 -2.76
N SER A 140 -7.73 -1.12 -3.22
CA SER A 140 -7.20 -0.38 -4.37
C SER A 140 -6.70 1.00 -3.96
N CYS A 141 -5.80 1.55 -4.78
CA CYS A 141 -5.19 2.85 -4.56
C CYS A 141 -5.43 3.76 -5.75
N ASP A 142 -5.75 5.01 -5.46
CA ASP A 142 -5.70 6.12 -6.41
C ASP A 142 -4.45 6.95 -6.13
N LEU A 143 -3.62 7.13 -7.15
CA LEU A 143 -2.39 7.91 -7.07
C LEU A 143 -2.57 9.28 -7.72
N TYR A 144 -2.18 10.32 -7.01
CA TYR A 144 -2.21 11.70 -7.47
C TYR A 144 -0.81 12.33 -7.41
N VAL A 145 -0.49 13.14 -8.41
CA VAL A 145 0.63 14.08 -8.40
C VAL A 145 0.13 15.41 -7.86
N MET A 146 0.89 15.99 -6.94
CA MET A 146 0.63 17.28 -6.32
C MET A 146 1.72 18.28 -6.74
N GLY A 147 1.36 19.53 -6.94
CA GLY A 147 2.34 20.57 -7.28
C GLY A 147 1.69 21.91 -7.65
N THR A 148 2.52 22.79 -8.14
CA THR A 148 2.11 24.12 -8.63
C THR A 148 2.64 24.32 -10.04
N ASP A 149 2.01 25.19 -10.80
CA ASP A 149 2.57 25.66 -12.07
C ASP A 149 3.38 26.95 -11.87
N GLY A 150 4.02 27.41 -12.96
CA GLY A 150 4.82 28.62 -12.94
C GLY A 150 4.02 29.91 -12.64
N ALA A 151 2.70 29.86 -12.73
CA ALA A 151 1.80 30.97 -12.36
C ALA A 151 1.33 30.89 -10.90
N GLY A 152 1.64 29.78 -10.20
CA GLY A 152 1.31 29.57 -8.80
C GLY A 152 -0.04 28.89 -8.55
N HIS A 153 -0.65 28.28 -9.56
CA HIS A 153 -1.86 27.48 -9.37
C HIS A 153 -1.52 26.14 -8.72
N ASP A 154 -2.23 25.78 -7.66
CA ASP A 154 -2.16 24.46 -7.06
C ASP A 154 -2.84 23.43 -7.94
N LEU A 155 -2.15 22.32 -8.22
CA LEU A 155 -2.62 21.25 -9.07
C LEU A 155 -2.59 19.90 -8.32
N LYS A 156 -3.70 19.17 -8.42
CA LYS A 156 -3.80 17.78 -7.99
C LYS A 156 -4.28 16.95 -9.19
N ILE A 157 -3.42 16.12 -9.74
CA ILE A 157 -3.66 15.40 -10.98
C ILE A 157 -3.59 13.92 -10.74
N LYS A 158 -4.65 13.21 -11.13
CA LYS A 158 -4.71 11.76 -10.99
C LYS A 158 -3.77 11.09 -11.99
N VAL A 159 -2.84 10.30 -11.49
CA VAL A 159 -1.88 9.51 -12.27
C VAL A 159 -2.51 8.19 -12.67
N ALA A 160 -3.06 7.48 -11.70
CA ALA A 160 -3.69 6.19 -11.88
C ALA A 160 -4.83 6.00 -10.88
N SER A 161 -5.78 5.14 -11.22
CA SER A 161 -6.97 4.86 -10.41
C SER A 161 -7.20 3.37 -10.29
N GLY A 162 -7.61 2.93 -9.10
CA GLY A 162 -7.95 1.54 -8.86
C GLY A 162 -6.75 0.61 -9.03
N ILE A 163 -5.53 1.11 -8.79
CA ILE A 163 -4.34 0.28 -8.78
C ILE A 163 -4.58 -0.77 -7.71
N SER A 164 -4.60 -2.05 -8.11
CA SER A 164 -4.65 -3.13 -7.13
C SER A 164 -3.42 -2.97 -6.25
N ALA A 165 -3.69 -2.91 -4.96
CA ALA A 165 -2.68 -2.58 -3.99
C ALA A 165 -1.57 -3.61 -3.92
N LEU A 166 -1.72 -4.79 -4.44
CA LEU A 166 -0.69 -5.80 -4.63
C LEU A 166 -0.95 -6.52 -5.93
N GLY A 167 0.10 -6.93 -6.60
CA GLY A 167 -0.02 -7.87 -7.69
C GLY A 167 -0.79 -9.11 -7.23
N VAL A 168 -1.27 -9.89 -8.15
CA VAL A 168 -1.79 -11.20 -7.82
C VAL A 168 -0.59 -12.07 -7.50
N ASP A 169 -0.32 -12.24 -6.22
CA ASP A 169 0.57 -13.26 -5.73
C ASP A 169 -0.28 -14.50 -5.42
N ASN A 170 0.09 -15.64 -5.97
CA ASN A 170 -0.57 -16.93 -5.76
C ASN A 170 0.42 -17.97 -5.18
N GLU A 171 1.63 -17.57 -4.85
CA GLU A 171 2.62 -18.44 -4.25
C GLU A 171 2.43 -18.46 -2.73
N ALA A 172 2.57 -19.64 -2.16
CA ALA A 172 2.45 -19.81 -0.73
C ALA A 172 3.78 -19.50 -0.04
N PRO A 173 3.78 -18.81 1.10
CA PRO A 173 4.98 -18.61 1.89
C PRO A 173 5.53 -19.94 2.42
N GLU A 174 6.82 -20.00 2.65
CA GLU A 174 7.49 -21.12 3.29
C GLU A 174 7.43 -20.96 4.81
N ALA A 175 6.75 -21.89 5.48
CA ALA A 175 6.78 -21.97 6.94
C ALA A 175 8.03 -22.72 7.40
N VAL A 176 8.76 -22.21 8.39
CA VAL A 176 9.94 -22.84 8.98
C VAL A 176 9.80 -22.83 10.50
N ILE A 177 9.86 -24.04 11.10
CA ILE A 177 9.83 -24.21 12.56
C ILE A 177 11.23 -24.47 13.10
N SER A 178 11.70 -23.61 14.00
CA SER A 178 12.82 -23.87 14.89
C SER A 178 12.32 -24.11 16.31
N VAL A 179 12.84 -25.13 16.99
CA VAL A 179 12.51 -25.43 18.39
C VAL A 179 13.78 -25.76 19.16
N GLU A 180 13.88 -25.27 20.39
CA GLU A 180 14.99 -25.54 21.28
C GLU A 180 14.52 -25.64 22.75
N PRO A 181 14.82 -26.75 23.44
CA PRO A 181 15.44 -27.98 22.95
C PRO A 181 14.52 -28.82 22.08
N GLU A 182 15.07 -29.71 21.26
CA GLU A 182 14.32 -30.60 20.35
C GLU A 182 13.75 -31.84 21.05
N SER A 183 14.12 -32.12 22.30
CA SER A 183 13.60 -33.20 23.15
C SER A 183 14.03 -32.99 24.60
N GLY A 184 13.42 -33.68 25.53
CA GLY A 184 13.86 -33.69 26.93
C GLY A 184 12.83 -34.26 27.89
N ASP A 185 13.16 -34.17 29.18
CA ASP A 185 12.30 -34.63 30.27
C ASP A 185 11.44 -33.48 30.79
N CYS A 186 10.20 -33.77 31.21
CA CYS A 186 9.36 -32.77 31.87
C CYS A 186 9.89 -32.43 33.28
N PRO A 187 9.74 -31.20 33.77
CA PRO A 187 9.19 -30.04 33.09
C PRO A 187 10.16 -29.51 32.01
N LEU A 188 9.74 -29.46 30.77
CA LEU A 188 10.54 -29.03 29.63
C LEU A 188 10.06 -27.65 29.15
N THR A 189 10.95 -26.66 29.16
CA THR A 189 10.68 -25.37 28.55
C THR A 189 11.27 -25.36 27.16
N VAL A 190 10.40 -25.18 26.15
CA VAL A 190 10.76 -25.13 24.74
C VAL A 190 10.57 -23.72 24.21
N PHE A 191 11.57 -23.23 23.50
CA PHE A 191 11.48 -22.02 22.68
C PHE A 191 11.05 -22.42 21.27
N PHE A 192 9.98 -21.78 20.80
CA PHE A 192 9.44 -21.95 19.46
C PHE A 192 9.75 -20.69 18.68
N ASP A 193 10.31 -20.82 17.49
CA ASP A 193 10.68 -19.71 16.62
C ASP A 193 10.29 -19.99 15.17
N GLY A 194 9.50 -19.12 14.61
CA GLY A 194 9.06 -19.11 13.21
C GLY A 194 9.69 -18.00 12.38
N SER A 195 10.67 -17.26 12.92
CA SER A 195 11.23 -16.07 12.29
C SER A 195 11.98 -16.33 10.99
N GLU A 196 12.38 -17.59 10.73
CA GLU A 196 13.02 -18.01 9.48
C GLU A 196 12.00 -18.28 8.36
N SER A 197 10.69 -18.26 8.67
CA SER A 197 9.66 -18.36 7.64
C SER A 197 9.75 -17.16 6.70
N ASN A 198 9.58 -17.42 5.41
CA ASN A 198 9.74 -16.38 4.40
C ASN A 198 8.66 -16.49 3.32
N ASP A 199 8.47 -15.37 2.66
CA ASP A 199 7.60 -15.23 1.49
C ASP A 199 8.54 -14.79 0.36
N GLY A 200 9.05 -15.77 -0.39
CA GLY A 200 10.18 -15.58 -1.31
C GLY A 200 9.94 -14.59 -2.44
N ASP A 201 8.69 -14.34 -2.78
CA ASP A 201 8.24 -13.45 -3.85
C ASP A 201 7.30 -12.34 -3.35
N GLY A 202 6.98 -12.31 -2.04
CA GLY A 202 5.99 -11.44 -1.44
C GLY A 202 6.54 -10.30 -0.59
N ILE A 203 5.62 -9.59 0.04
CA ILE A 203 5.91 -8.48 0.96
C ILE A 203 6.32 -9.03 2.33
N GLY A 204 6.23 -10.34 2.50
CA GLY A 204 6.56 -11.06 3.70
C GLY A 204 5.34 -11.65 4.42
N ILE A 205 5.58 -12.19 5.61
CA ILE A 205 4.57 -12.89 6.40
C ILE A 205 3.68 -11.88 7.13
N ALA A 206 2.37 -12.00 6.91
CA ALA A 206 1.35 -11.18 7.57
C ALA A 206 0.92 -11.78 8.91
N LYS A 207 0.83 -13.13 9.02
CA LYS A 207 0.29 -13.81 10.18
C LYS A 207 1.05 -15.11 10.46
N TYR A 208 1.22 -15.39 11.74
CA TYR A 208 1.72 -16.66 12.27
C TYR A 208 0.59 -17.31 13.07
N GLU A 209 0.38 -18.60 12.92
CA GLU A 209 -0.59 -19.36 13.69
C GLU A 209 0.01 -20.72 14.06
N TRP A 210 0.30 -20.86 15.35
CA TRP A 210 0.84 -22.09 15.93
C TRP A 210 -0.28 -22.92 16.51
N ASN A 211 -0.21 -24.23 16.28
CA ASN A 211 -1.03 -25.22 16.94
C ASN A 211 -0.13 -26.27 17.58
N VAL A 212 -0.23 -26.40 18.89
CA VAL A 212 0.59 -27.31 19.69
C VAL A 212 -0.31 -28.35 20.32
N ASN A 213 -0.07 -29.61 20.03
CA ASN A 213 -0.80 -30.77 20.52
C ASN A 213 0.13 -31.72 21.26
N ILE A 214 -0.30 -32.25 22.39
CA ILE A 214 0.40 -33.30 23.15
C ILE A 214 -0.33 -34.60 22.86
N SER A 215 0.42 -35.66 22.45
CA SER A 215 -0.14 -37.00 22.24
C SER A 215 -0.81 -37.46 23.55
N ASP A 216 -1.86 -38.26 23.42
CA ASP A 216 -2.64 -38.81 24.53
C ASP A 216 -3.24 -37.77 25.51
N SER A 217 -3.13 -36.50 25.21
CA SER A 217 -3.74 -35.39 25.97
C SER A 217 -4.83 -34.71 25.14
N THR A 218 -5.88 -34.25 25.82
CA THR A 218 -6.87 -33.34 25.21
C THR A 218 -6.36 -31.89 25.18
N THR A 219 -5.10 -31.67 25.57
CA THR A 219 -4.50 -30.35 25.69
C THR A 219 -3.92 -29.94 24.35
N SER A 220 -4.55 -28.92 23.75
CA SER A 220 -4.02 -28.19 22.62
C SER A 220 -4.14 -26.71 22.86
N PHE A 221 -3.21 -25.94 22.32
CA PHE A 221 -3.30 -24.47 22.38
C PHE A 221 -2.78 -23.85 21.09
N THR A 222 -3.19 -22.61 20.84
CA THR A 222 -2.76 -21.81 19.69
C THR A 222 -2.00 -20.59 20.15
N LYS A 223 -1.06 -20.11 19.32
CA LYS A 223 -0.31 -18.86 19.49
C LYS A 223 -0.24 -18.14 18.14
N THR A 224 -0.05 -16.82 18.20
CA THR A 224 0.08 -15.98 17.00
C THR A 224 1.35 -15.11 17.01
N ASP A 225 2.20 -15.32 18.01
CA ASP A 225 3.50 -14.65 18.10
C ASP A 225 4.47 -15.24 17.07
N VAL A 226 5.45 -14.47 16.61
CA VAL A 226 6.54 -14.99 15.75
C VAL A 226 7.35 -16.04 16.48
N SER A 227 7.59 -15.82 17.77
CA SER A 227 8.30 -16.73 18.66
C SER A 227 7.73 -16.66 20.09
N PHE A 228 7.82 -17.76 20.84
CA PHE A 228 7.37 -17.81 22.22
C PHE A 228 8.05 -18.95 22.99
N ASN A 229 7.99 -18.88 24.31
CA ASN A 229 8.38 -20.00 25.19
C ASN A 229 7.13 -20.66 25.76
N TYR A 230 7.20 -21.99 25.92
CA TYR A 230 6.18 -22.75 26.64
C TYR A 230 6.83 -23.84 27.49
N THR A 231 6.32 -24.02 28.73
CA THR A 231 6.79 -25.05 29.64
C THR A 231 5.78 -26.18 29.71
N PHE A 232 6.19 -27.35 29.28
CA PHE A 232 5.42 -28.59 29.41
C PHE A 232 5.70 -29.18 30.80
N SER A 233 4.71 -29.08 31.69
CA SER A 233 4.78 -29.66 33.05
C SER A 233 4.58 -31.18 33.00
N CYS A 234 5.07 -31.90 34.00
CA CYS A 234 4.88 -33.34 34.07
C CYS A 234 3.42 -33.78 34.28
N ASP A 235 2.55 -32.90 34.71
CA ASP A 235 1.10 -33.15 34.77
C ASP A 235 0.47 -33.29 33.36
N LEU A 236 1.09 -32.71 32.35
CA LEU A 236 0.65 -32.79 30.96
C LEU A 236 1.23 -33.99 30.22
N VAL A 237 2.38 -34.49 30.69
CA VAL A 237 3.13 -35.60 30.12
C VAL A 237 2.88 -36.82 30.99
N LYS A 238 2.00 -37.71 30.55
CA LYS A 238 1.54 -38.83 31.38
C LYS A 238 2.45 -40.04 31.30
N ASP A 239 3.04 -40.28 30.15
CA ASP A 239 3.83 -41.49 29.86
C ASP A 239 5.30 -41.14 29.58
N THR A 240 6.13 -42.18 29.54
CA THR A 240 7.58 -42.06 29.30
C THR A 240 7.95 -41.62 27.89
N ASP A 241 7.05 -41.79 26.94
CA ASP A 241 7.32 -41.60 25.50
C ASP A 241 6.19 -40.83 24.83
N GLU A 242 5.89 -39.63 25.29
CA GLU A 242 4.94 -38.75 24.62
C GLU A 242 5.59 -37.93 23.54
N VAL A 243 4.79 -37.47 22.60
CA VAL A 243 5.23 -36.62 21.50
C VAL A 243 4.38 -35.37 21.45
N ILE A 244 5.05 -34.22 21.49
CA ILE A 244 4.42 -32.93 21.20
C ILE A 244 4.47 -32.76 19.69
N THR A 245 3.32 -32.54 19.06
CA THR A 245 3.21 -32.19 17.65
C THR A 245 2.94 -30.70 17.55
N VAL A 246 3.81 -29.99 16.84
CA VAL A 246 3.73 -28.54 16.63
C VAL A 246 3.51 -28.31 15.16
N SER A 247 2.49 -27.57 14.79
CA SER A 247 2.30 -27.06 13.45
C SER A 247 2.32 -25.54 13.46
N LEU A 248 2.98 -24.97 12.46
CA LEU A 248 2.98 -23.56 12.17
C LEU A 248 2.32 -23.34 10.82
N THR A 249 1.29 -22.51 10.78
CA THR A 249 0.74 -21.97 9.53
C THR A 249 1.15 -20.51 9.46
N VAL A 250 1.78 -20.14 8.37
CA VAL A 250 2.08 -18.73 8.04
C VAL A 250 1.19 -18.29 6.89
N THR A 251 0.70 -17.07 6.97
CA THR A 251 -0.13 -16.45 5.93
C THR A 251 0.59 -15.20 5.44
N ASP A 252 0.77 -15.06 4.14
CA ASP A 252 1.32 -13.85 3.54
C ASP A 252 0.30 -12.71 3.53
N TYR A 253 0.70 -11.58 2.92
CA TYR A 253 -0.20 -10.44 2.79
C TYR A 253 -1.28 -10.61 1.70
N HIS A 254 -1.19 -11.60 0.83
CA HIS A 254 -2.19 -11.94 -0.20
C HIS A 254 -3.20 -12.97 0.27
N GLY A 255 -2.96 -13.58 1.44
CA GLY A 255 -3.82 -14.60 2.02
C GLY A 255 -3.45 -16.02 1.60
N ASN A 256 -2.29 -16.21 0.93
CA ASN A 256 -1.78 -17.55 0.68
C ASN A 256 -1.20 -18.13 1.97
N GLU A 257 -1.33 -19.45 2.17
CA GLU A 257 -0.93 -20.13 3.39
C GLU A 257 0.13 -21.18 3.11
N GLY A 258 1.18 -21.16 3.92
CA GLY A 258 2.18 -22.22 4.01
C GLY A 258 2.21 -22.84 5.38
N SER A 259 2.57 -24.11 5.50
CA SER A 259 2.61 -24.79 6.79
C SER A 259 3.82 -25.71 6.93
N ASP A 260 4.30 -25.84 8.16
CA ASP A 260 5.34 -26.79 8.57
C ASP A 260 4.89 -27.51 9.85
N THR A 261 5.43 -28.69 10.10
CA THR A 261 5.11 -29.50 11.28
C THR A 261 6.36 -30.15 11.84
N LYS A 262 6.56 -30.01 13.15
CA LYS A 262 7.68 -30.61 13.87
C LYS A 262 7.16 -31.41 15.07
N THR A 263 7.89 -32.45 15.46
CA THR A 263 7.60 -33.24 16.63
C THR A 263 8.71 -33.12 17.66
N ILE A 264 8.36 -33.05 18.94
CA ILE A 264 9.28 -32.95 20.06
C ILE A 264 9.00 -34.12 21.00
N PRO A 265 9.89 -35.13 21.04
CA PRO A 265 9.80 -36.19 22.05
C PRO A 265 9.99 -35.62 23.45
N ILE A 266 9.07 -35.98 24.37
CA ILE A 266 9.12 -35.61 25.78
C ILE A 266 8.84 -36.81 26.65
N SER A 267 9.60 -36.97 27.72
CA SER A 267 9.43 -38.07 28.65
C SER A 267 9.09 -37.56 30.08
N ASN A 268 8.35 -38.41 30.78
CA ASN A 268 8.11 -38.19 32.20
C ASN A 268 8.93 -39.20 33.02
N PRO A 269 10.07 -38.81 33.61
CA PRO A 269 10.92 -39.73 34.35
C PRO A 269 10.26 -40.30 35.60
N GLU A 270 9.19 -39.65 36.11
CA GLU A 270 8.46 -40.15 37.29
C GLU A 270 7.45 -41.24 36.96
N SER A 271 7.02 -41.33 35.68
CA SER A 271 6.07 -42.35 35.24
C SER A 271 6.70 -43.75 35.13
N SER A 272 8.03 -43.87 35.08
CA SER A 272 8.78 -45.12 34.99
C SER A 272 8.98 -45.81 36.34
N SER A 273 8.55 -45.20 37.46
CA SER A 273 8.63 -45.80 38.79
C SER A 273 7.42 -46.69 39.08
N ASP A 274 7.12 -47.64 38.22
CA ASP A 274 6.28 -48.76 38.58
C ASP A 274 7.03 -49.61 39.60
N GLY A 275 6.57 -49.45 40.84
CA GLY A 275 7.10 -50.07 42.02
C GLY A 275 7.37 -51.55 41.91
N GLU A 276 8.61 -51.91 41.67
CA GLU A 276 9.15 -53.10 42.32
C GLU A 276 9.77 -52.68 43.64
N CYS A 277 8.94 -52.77 44.68
CA CYS A 277 9.44 -52.80 46.03
C CYS A 277 10.27 -54.12 46.14
N PRO A 278 11.60 -54.09 46.36
CA PRO A 278 12.33 -55.34 46.59
C PRO A 278 11.84 -55.88 47.94
N LEU A 279 11.34 -57.11 47.90
CA LEU A 279 11.03 -57.95 49.06
C LEU A 279 12.29 -58.24 49.89
#